data_8d49538934e48918752fb0b30bedd1eb
#
_entry.id   8d49538934e48918752fb0b30bedd1eb
#
_cell.length_a   1.000
_cell.length_b   1.000
_cell.length_c   1.000
_cell.angle_alpha   90.00
_cell.angle_beta   90.00
_cell.angle_gamma   90.00
#
_symmetry.space_group_name_H-M   'P 1'
#
loop_
_entity.id
_entity.type
_entity.pdbx_description
1 polymer ?
#
loop_
_entity_poly.entity_id
_entity_poly.type
_entity_poly.pdbx_seq_one_letter_code
_entity_poly.pdbx_strand_id
1 'polypeptide(L)'
;MINKCLRELIESREFISLASCDLSGRPNAAPKFLLKVEGDYLYLVDYIIGRTFSNLQINPRASLSFIDSNTLIGYQINGRVEIVDAGPEYRGVIKELQDKQIDLSITRIIEGVTKGKGHKSFEVEIPDQFVILKVKMEEVVEMRPSGTLKREKV
;
A
#
# COMPACT_ATOMS: atom_id res chain seq x y z
N MET A 1 14.81 -9.08 5.91
CA MET A 1 13.86 -9.65 4.89
C MET A 1 12.63 -10.17 5.59
N ILE A 2 11.44 -9.75 5.20
CA ILE A 2 10.17 -10.23 5.77
C ILE A 2 9.95 -11.72 5.45
N ASN A 3 9.28 -12.43 6.38
CA ASN A 3 8.98 -13.84 6.16
C ASN A 3 7.90 -14.03 5.10
N LYS A 4 7.80 -15.26 4.55
CA LYS A 4 6.89 -15.59 3.46
C LYS A 4 5.41 -15.34 3.84
N CYS A 5 5.02 -15.71 5.05
CA CYS A 5 3.63 -15.56 5.51
C CYS A 5 3.21 -14.08 5.57
N LEU A 6 4.07 -13.21 6.10
CA LEU A 6 3.80 -11.78 6.14
C LEU A 6 3.76 -11.17 4.73
N ARG A 7 4.63 -11.63 3.83
CA ARG A 7 4.60 -11.21 2.42
C ARG A 7 3.26 -11.54 1.77
N GLU A 8 2.81 -12.79 1.87
CA GLU A 8 1.54 -13.25 1.31
C GLU A 8 0.36 -12.47 1.91
N LEU A 9 0.40 -12.18 3.21
CA LEU A 9 -0.61 -11.37 3.88
C LEU A 9 -0.64 -9.94 3.36
N ILE A 10 0.51 -9.31 3.13
CA ILE A 10 0.59 -7.97 2.54
C ILE A 10 0.04 -8.02 1.10
N GLU A 11 0.49 -8.95 0.28
CA GLU A 11 0.09 -9.08 -1.13
C GLU A 11 -1.40 -9.36 -1.32
N SER A 12 -2.05 -9.94 -0.30
CA SER A 12 -3.51 -10.14 -0.30
C SER A 12 -4.32 -8.85 -0.09
N ARG A 13 -3.65 -7.73 0.23
CA ARG A 13 -4.31 -6.43 0.45
C ARG A 13 -4.40 -5.63 -0.84
N GLU A 14 -5.54 -5.03 -1.07
CA GLU A 14 -5.69 -4.04 -2.15
C GLU A 14 -5.20 -2.66 -1.70
N PHE A 15 -5.45 -2.31 -0.43
CA PHE A 15 -5.07 -1.03 0.17
C PHE A 15 -4.37 -1.22 1.51
N ILE A 16 -3.41 -0.35 1.77
CA ILE A 16 -2.73 -0.24 3.07
C ILE A 16 -2.79 1.22 3.52
N SER A 17 -3.08 1.43 4.80
CA SER A 17 -3.02 2.77 5.39
C SER A 17 -1.56 3.22 5.53
N LEU A 18 -1.22 4.38 4.97
CA LEU A 18 0.08 5.00 5.09
C LEU A 18 -0.03 6.29 5.89
N ALA A 19 0.74 6.37 6.97
CA ALA A 19 0.90 7.55 7.80
C ALA A 19 2.22 8.27 7.46
N SER A 20 2.14 9.59 7.40
CA SER A 20 3.26 10.51 7.17
C SER A 20 3.11 11.74 8.07
N CYS A 21 4.15 12.53 8.23
CA CYS A 21 4.06 13.81 8.91
C CYS A 21 4.96 14.86 8.25
N ASP A 22 4.63 16.14 8.47
CA ASP A 22 5.50 17.24 8.10
C ASP A 22 6.63 17.45 9.12
N LEU A 23 7.48 18.43 8.90
CA LEU A 23 8.60 18.73 9.81
C LEU A 23 8.16 19.31 11.17
N SER A 24 6.92 19.81 11.28
CA SER A 24 6.34 20.22 12.57
C SER A 24 5.67 19.09 13.33
N GLY A 25 5.70 17.87 12.80
CA GLY A 25 5.07 16.70 13.41
C GLY A 25 3.56 16.59 13.16
N ARG A 26 2.98 17.39 12.25
CA ARG A 26 1.56 17.29 11.90
C ARG A 26 1.28 15.99 11.14
N PRO A 27 0.46 15.08 11.68
CA PRO A 27 0.24 13.78 11.07
C PRO A 27 -0.74 13.84 9.91
N ASN A 28 -0.59 12.87 9.00
CA ASN A 28 -1.56 12.58 7.96
C ASN A 28 -1.56 11.07 7.70
N ALA A 29 -2.73 10.46 7.59
CA ALA A 29 -2.88 9.07 7.23
C ALA A 29 -3.90 8.92 6.11
N ALA A 30 -3.58 8.09 5.12
CA ALA A 30 -4.47 7.83 3.99
C ALA A 30 -4.25 6.42 3.43
N PRO A 31 -5.32 5.74 2.94
CA PRO A 31 -5.16 4.48 2.23
C PRO A 31 -4.41 4.72 0.91
N LYS A 32 -3.51 3.80 0.59
CA LYS A 32 -2.77 3.75 -0.66
C LYS A 32 -2.95 2.39 -1.30
N PHE A 33 -3.08 2.37 -2.62
CA PHE A 33 -3.21 1.14 -3.37
C PHE A 33 -1.88 0.37 -3.34
N LEU A 34 -1.93 -0.91 -2.97
CA LEU A 34 -0.75 -1.77 -2.99
C LEU A 34 -0.57 -2.38 -4.38
N LEU A 35 0.53 -2.03 -5.02
CA LEU A 35 0.87 -2.61 -6.31
C LEU A 35 1.59 -3.96 -6.16
N LYS A 36 2.71 -3.98 -5.45
CA LYS A 36 3.53 -5.19 -5.26
C LYS A 36 4.46 -5.09 -4.05
N VAL A 37 5.00 -6.27 -3.68
CA VAL A 37 6.11 -6.42 -2.74
C VAL A 37 7.30 -7.02 -3.49
N GLU A 38 8.45 -6.38 -3.43
CA GLU A 38 9.67 -6.84 -4.10
C GLU A 38 10.87 -6.71 -3.17
N GLY A 39 11.45 -7.83 -2.75
CA GLY A 39 12.50 -7.84 -1.74
C GLY A 39 12.01 -7.22 -0.43
N ASP A 40 12.69 -6.17 0.02
CA ASP A 40 12.35 -5.38 1.21
C ASP A 40 11.61 -4.07 0.86
N TYR A 41 11.02 -4.00 -0.34
CA TYR A 41 10.29 -2.84 -0.83
C TYR A 41 8.81 -3.13 -1.03
N LEU A 42 7.99 -2.14 -0.64
CA LEU A 42 6.56 -2.05 -0.99
C LEU A 42 6.39 -0.97 -2.04
N TYR A 43 5.65 -1.28 -3.10
CA TYR A 43 5.29 -0.31 -4.13
C TYR A 43 3.82 0.05 -3.97
N LEU A 44 3.57 1.30 -3.60
CA LEU A 44 2.23 1.84 -3.41
C LEU A 44 1.94 2.89 -4.48
N VAL A 45 0.68 2.98 -4.89
CA VAL A 45 0.24 4.00 -5.86
C VAL A 45 -0.51 5.09 -5.12
N ASP A 46 -0.09 6.33 -5.33
CA ASP A 46 -0.77 7.53 -4.85
C ASP A 46 -1.47 8.24 -6.01
N TYR A 47 -2.78 8.07 -6.10
CA TYR A 47 -3.63 8.69 -7.11
C TYR A 47 -4.01 10.13 -6.78
N ILE A 48 -3.85 10.53 -5.53
CA ILE A 48 -4.20 11.85 -5.05
C ILE A 48 -2.94 12.57 -4.60
N ILE A 49 -2.46 13.48 -5.43
CA ILE A 49 -1.29 14.30 -5.12
C ILE A 49 -1.69 15.36 -4.08
N GLY A 50 -1.61 14.98 -2.83
CA GLY A 50 -2.08 15.80 -1.70
C GLY A 50 -1.06 15.85 -0.56
N ARG A 51 -1.57 15.84 0.67
CA ARG A 51 -0.74 16.00 1.88
C ARG A 51 0.28 14.89 2.07
N THR A 52 -0.06 13.64 1.76
CA THR A 52 0.91 12.53 1.80
C THR A 52 2.13 12.83 0.94
N PHE A 53 1.90 13.23 -0.33
CA PHE A 53 2.96 13.58 -1.25
C PHE A 53 3.80 14.75 -0.73
N SER A 54 3.17 15.85 -0.30
CA SER A 54 3.86 17.01 0.24
C SER A 54 4.71 16.69 1.47
N ASN A 55 4.18 15.86 2.39
CA ASN A 55 4.92 15.41 3.56
C ASN A 55 6.15 14.59 3.17
N LEU A 56 5.99 13.62 2.27
CA LEU A 56 7.06 12.70 1.89
C LEU A 56 8.18 13.36 1.09
N GLN A 57 7.90 14.47 0.39
CA GLN A 57 8.93 15.26 -0.27
C GLN A 57 9.94 15.87 0.73
N ILE A 58 9.49 16.25 1.92
CA ILE A 58 10.31 16.90 2.94
C ILE A 58 10.71 15.97 4.09
N ASN A 59 9.88 14.98 4.39
CA ASN A 59 10.14 13.97 5.42
C ASN A 59 9.81 12.59 4.85
N PRO A 60 10.80 11.86 4.35
CA PRO A 60 10.58 10.59 3.66
C PRO A 60 10.28 9.40 4.58
N ARG A 61 9.95 9.63 5.83
CA ARG A 61 9.57 8.58 6.78
C ARG A 61 8.07 8.30 6.72
N ALA A 62 7.72 7.03 6.69
CA ALA A 62 6.35 6.58 6.71
C ALA A 62 6.15 5.38 7.64
N SER A 63 4.92 5.25 8.11
CA SER A 63 4.44 4.07 8.81
C SER A 63 3.21 3.54 8.11
N LEU A 64 3.22 2.25 7.78
CA LEU A 64 2.08 1.57 7.19
C LEU A 64 1.43 0.70 8.25
N SER A 65 0.11 0.54 8.18
CA SER A 65 -0.60 -0.32 9.12
C SER A 65 -1.76 -1.05 8.46
N PHE A 66 -1.96 -2.28 8.90
CA PHE A 66 -3.09 -3.13 8.53
C PHE A 66 -3.33 -4.19 9.62
N ILE A 67 -4.46 -4.85 9.56
CA ILE A 67 -4.84 -5.93 10.46
C ILE A 67 -5.16 -7.18 9.65
N ASP A 68 -4.74 -8.34 10.14
CA ASP A 68 -5.26 -9.62 9.66
C ASP A 68 -6.57 -9.91 10.42
N SER A 69 -7.68 -9.83 9.70
CA SER A 69 -9.02 -10.05 10.27
C SER A 69 -9.28 -11.48 10.75
N ASN A 70 -8.52 -12.45 10.27
CA ASN A 70 -8.67 -13.85 10.67
C ASN A 70 -8.02 -14.13 12.03
N THR A 71 -6.87 -13.53 12.27
CA THR A 71 -6.07 -13.74 13.49
C THR A 71 -6.16 -12.59 14.48
N LEU A 72 -6.72 -11.44 14.05
CA LEU A 72 -6.74 -10.17 14.76
C LEU A 72 -5.34 -9.63 15.12
N ILE A 73 -4.33 -10.08 14.38
CA ILE A 73 -2.97 -9.57 14.54
C ILE A 73 -2.86 -8.27 13.73
N GLY A 74 -2.47 -7.20 14.41
CA GLY A 74 -2.11 -5.93 13.78
C GLY A 74 -0.65 -5.91 13.34
N TYR A 75 -0.40 -5.31 12.18
CA TYR A 75 0.95 -5.10 11.67
C TYR A 75 1.20 -3.63 11.43
N GLN A 76 2.41 -3.21 11.78
CA GLN A 76 2.93 -1.89 11.45
C GLN A 76 4.28 -2.09 10.74
N ILE A 77 4.48 -1.39 9.64
CA ILE A 77 5.72 -1.40 8.88
C ILE A 77 6.25 0.02 8.85
N ASN A 78 7.41 0.23 9.44
CA ASN A 78 8.09 1.52 9.43
C ASN A 78 9.18 1.51 8.37
N GLY A 79 9.33 2.62 7.65
CA GLY A 79 10.32 2.69 6.59
C GLY A 79 10.52 4.06 5.98
N ARG A 80 11.33 4.07 4.92
CA ARG A 80 11.61 5.24 4.09
C ARG A 80 10.95 5.14 2.75
N VAL A 81 10.45 6.24 2.27
CA VAL A 81 9.76 6.36 0.99
C VAL A 81 10.63 7.12 -0.01
N GLU A 82 10.79 6.54 -1.18
CA GLU A 82 11.26 7.19 -2.39
C GLU A 82 10.04 7.45 -3.29
N ILE A 83 9.89 8.68 -3.76
CA ILE A 83 8.83 9.04 -4.71
C ILE A 83 9.36 8.80 -6.11
N VAL A 84 8.69 7.89 -6.84
CA VAL A 84 9.02 7.57 -8.24
C VAL A 84 7.91 8.12 -9.12
N ASP A 85 8.20 9.18 -9.86
CA ASP A 85 7.24 9.92 -10.70
C ASP A 85 7.67 10.00 -12.18
N ALA A 86 8.87 9.53 -12.51
CA ALA A 86 9.43 9.52 -13.86
C ALA A 86 10.50 8.45 -14.04
N GLY A 87 10.94 8.29 -15.28
CA GLY A 87 12.08 7.43 -15.62
C GLY A 87 11.72 5.97 -15.94
N PRO A 88 12.74 5.10 -16.13
CA PRO A 88 12.54 3.72 -16.54
C PRO A 88 11.76 2.88 -15.53
N GLU A 89 12.02 3.06 -14.23
CA GLU A 89 11.31 2.36 -13.16
C GLU A 89 9.82 2.71 -13.16
N TYR A 90 9.50 3.99 -13.28
CA TYR A 90 8.11 4.47 -13.38
C TYR A 90 7.37 3.85 -14.58
N ARG A 91 8.01 3.86 -15.76
CA ARG A 91 7.42 3.27 -16.98
C ARG A 91 7.19 1.76 -16.86
N GLY A 92 8.11 1.03 -16.23
CA GLY A 92 7.95 -0.40 -15.98
C GLY A 92 6.77 -0.71 -15.06
N VAL A 93 6.57 0.09 -14.03
CA VAL A 93 5.50 -0.05 -13.04
C VAL A 93 4.12 0.26 -13.63
N ILE A 94 4.02 1.18 -14.61
CA ILE A 94 2.74 1.51 -15.26
C ILE A 94 2.07 0.26 -15.83
N LYS A 95 2.82 -0.58 -16.55
CA LYS A 95 2.28 -1.80 -17.15
C LYS A 95 1.78 -2.77 -16.07
N GLU A 96 2.55 -2.99 -15.03
CA GLU A 96 2.16 -3.86 -13.91
C GLU A 96 0.89 -3.34 -13.22
N LEU A 97 0.77 -2.02 -13.07
CA LEU A 97 -0.41 -1.37 -12.51
C LEU A 97 -1.65 -1.61 -13.36
N GLN A 98 -1.54 -1.44 -14.68
CA GLN A 98 -2.64 -1.67 -15.62
C GLN A 98 -3.12 -3.12 -15.56
N ASP A 99 -2.21 -4.09 -15.59
CA ASP A 99 -2.53 -5.51 -15.50
C ASP A 99 -3.25 -5.83 -14.19
N LYS A 100 -2.75 -5.34 -13.06
CA LYS A 100 -3.37 -5.57 -11.74
C LYS A 100 -4.76 -4.94 -11.63
N GLN A 101 -4.98 -3.76 -12.19
CA GLN A 101 -6.29 -3.10 -12.16
C GLN A 101 -7.32 -3.82 -13.03
N ILE A 102 -6.91 -4.36 -14.17
CA ILE A 102 -7.76 -5.20 -15.02
C ILE A 102 -8.21 -6.44 -14.23
N ASP A 103 -7.30 -7.14 -13.58
CA ASP A 103 -7.60 -8.33 -12.78
C ASP A 103 -8.58 -8.01 -11.63
N LEU A 104 -8.37 -6.92 -10.91
CA LEU A 104 -9.25 -6.49 -9.84
C LEU A 104 -10.65 -6.09 -10.34
N SER A 105 -10.72 -5.44 -11.51
CA SER A 105 -11.99 -5.06 -12.13
C SER A 105 -12.76 -6.29 -12.57
N ILE A 106 -12.10 -7.27 -13.17
CA ILE A 106 -12.71 -8.57 -13.54
C ILE A 106 -13.23 -9.28 -12.29
N THR A 107 -12.46 -9.37 -11.22
CA THR A 107 -12.86 -10.00 -9.98
C THR A 107 -14.11 -9.34 -9.39
N ARG A 108 -14.16 -8.01 -9.36
CA ARG A 108 -15.33 -7.25 -8.87
C ARG A 108 -16.58 -7.49 -9.72
N ILE A 109 -16.45 -7.57 -11.03
CA ILE A 109 -17.56 -7.85 -11.95
C ILE A 109 -18.11 -9.24 -11.66
N ILE A 110 -17.23 -10.25 -11.55
CA ILE A 110 -17.63 -11.64 -11.26
C ILE A 110 -18.32 -11.73 -9.91
N GLU A 111 -17.76 -11.12 -8.87
CA GLU A 111 -18.38 -11.11 -7.54
C GLU A 111 -19.71 -10.36 -7.51
N GLY A 112 -19.84 -9.27 -8.28
CA GLY A 112 -21.07 -8.53 -8.42
C GLY A 112 -22.16 -9.37 -9.05
N VAL A 113 -21.87 -10.11 -10.11
CA VAL A 113 -22.80 -11.03 -10.78
C VAL A 113 -23.20 -12.18 -9.86
N THR A 114 -22.25 -12.83 -9.20
CA THR A 114 -22.54 -13.99 -8.33
C THR A 114 -23.30 -13.61 -7.07
N LYS A 115 -23.12 -12.41 -6.53
CA LYS A 115 -23.79 -11.91 -5.31
C LYS A 115 -25.09 -11.14 -5.61
N GLY A 116 -25.51 -11.03 -6.88
CA GLY A 116 -26.74 -10.32 -7.27
C GLY A 116 -26.70 -8.81 -6.99
N LYS A 117 -25.53 -8.23 -6.76
CA LYS A 117 -25.37 -6.79 -6.59
C LYS A 117 -25.41 -6.13 -7.97
N GLY A 118 -26.35 -5.18 -8.14
CA GLY A 118 -26.54 -4.47 -9.40
C GLY A 118 -25.24 -3.83 -9.90
N HIS A 119 -25.05 -3.88 -11.21
CA HIS A 119 -23.89 -3.32 -11.89
C HIS A 119 -23.81 -1.82 -11.69
N LYS A 120 -22.99 -1.38 -10.75
CA LYS A 120 -22.35 -0.08 -10.87
C LYS A 120 -21.04 -0.31 -11.63
N SER A 121 -20.76 0.53 -12.60
CA SER A 121 -19.47 0.52 -13.31
C SER A 121 -18.33 0.50 -12.29
N PHE A 122 -17.59 -0.62 -12.23
CA PHE A 122 -16.41 -0.77 -11.40
C PHE A 122 -15.12 -0.53 -12.22
N GLU A 123 -15.25 0.17 -13.34
CA GLU A 123 -14.11 0.62 -14.11
C GLU A 123 -13.30 1.57 -13.23
N VAL A 124 -12.15 1.09 -12.79
CA VAL A 124 -11.16 1.94 -12.13
C VAL A 124 -10.43 2.67 -13.24
N GLU A 125 -10.85 3.90 -13.52
CA GLU A 125 -10.08 4.78 -14.37
C GLU A 125 -8.75 5.07 -13.70
N ILE A 126 -7.65 4.84 -14.41
CA ILE A 126 -6.32 5.27 -13.95
C ILE A 126 -6.28 6.79 -14.15
N PRO A 127 -6.11 7.59 -13.09
CA PRO A 127 -5.92 9.03 -13.24
C PRO A 127 -4.72 9.31 -14.15
N ASP A 128 -4.79 10.38 -14.91
CA ASP A 128 -3.68 10.85 -15.77
C ASP A 128 -2.41 11.17 -14.97
N GLN A 129 -2.56 11.45 -13.68
CA GLN A 129 -1.47 11.76 -12.77
C GLN A 129 -1.51 10.86 -11.54
N PHE A 130 -0.43 10.13 -11.32
CA PHE A 130 -0.17 9.40 -10.09
C PHE A 130 1.34 9.31 -9.87
N VAL A 131 1.74 8.99 -8.65
CA VAL A 131 3.11 8.69 -8.29
C VAL A 131 3.21 7.33 -7.62
N ILE A 132 4.37 6.72 -7.72
CA ILE A 132 4.70 5.50 -7.00
C ILE A 132 5.44 5.88 -5.73
N LEU A 133 4.97 5.38 -4.60
CA LEU A 133 5.64 5.47 -3.32
C LEU A 133 6.37 4.15 -3.10
N LYS A 134 7.68 4.14 -3.33
CA LYS A 134 8.54 2.98 -3.10
C LYS A 134 9.03 3.02 -1.65
N VAL A 135 8.48 2.17 -0.82
CA VAL A 135 8.74 2.12 0.61
C VAL A 135 9.77 1.06 0.91
N LYS A 136 10.97 1.46 1.33
CA LYS A 136 11.95 0.54 1.91
C LYS A 136 11.53 0.21 3.33
N MET A 137 11.19 -1.05 3.58
CA MET A 137 10.86 -1.53 4.92
C MET A 137 12.12 -1.56 5.81
N GLU A 138 12.07 -0.97 6.99
CA GLU A 138 13.17 -0.94 7.97
C GLU A 138 12.83 -1.73 9.23
N GLU A 139 11.56 -1.73 9.62
CA GLU A 139 11.06 -2.40 10.83
C GLU A 139 9.65 -2.92 10.61
N VAL A 140 9.38 -4.10 11.12
CA VAL A 140 8.03 -4.67 11.23
C VAL A 140 7.67 -4.82 12.70
N VAL A 141 6.47 -4.37 13.06
CA VAL A 141 5.91 -4.53 14.40
C VAL A 141 4.65 -5.39 14.29
N GLU A 142 4.63 -6.48 15.02
CA GLU A 142 3.48 -7.37 15.18
C GLU A 142 2.81 -7.11 16.53
N MET A 143 1.51 -6.83 16.51
CA MET A 143 0.69 -6.52 17.68
C MET A 143 -0.38 -7.60 17.83
N ARG A 144 -0.26 -8.45 18.84
CA ARG A 144 -1.16 -9.57 19.08
C ARG A 144 -2.33 -9.20 19.98
N PRO A 145 -3.50 -9.84 19.84
CA PRO A 145 -4.66 -9.63 20.70
C PRO A 145 -4.37 -9.88 22.20
N SER A 146 -3.36 -10.72 22.50
CA SER A 146 -2.88 -10.96 23.86
C SER A 146 -2.20 -9.77 24.52
N GLY A 147 -2.03 -8.64 23.82
CA GLY A 147 -1.27 -7.48 24.27
C GLY A 147 0.24 -7.61 24.06
N THR A 148 0.69 -8.66 23.37
CA THR A 148 2.11 -8.86 23.07
C THR A 148 2.51 -8.06 21.83
N LEU A 149 3.66 -7.41 21.88
CA LEU A 149 4.24 -6.63 20.79
C LEU A 149 5.62 -7.20 20.46
N LYS A 150 5.84 -7.52 19.18
CA LYS A 150 7.12 -7.99 18.65
C LYS A 150 7.63 -7.02 17.60
N ARG A 151 8.90 -6.62 17.70
CA ARG A 151 9.58 -5.75 16.74
C ARG A 151 10.73 -6.50 16.08
N GLU A 152 10.82 -6.41 14.78
CA GLU A 152 11.90 -7.02 13.99
C GLU A 152 12.41 -6.02 12.96
N LYS A 153 13.74 -5.94 12.83
CA LYS A 153 14.37 -5.20 11.72
C LYS A 153 14.30 -6.04 10.45
N VAL A 154 14.03 -5.38 9.33
CA VAL A 154 13.97 -6.00 8.00
C VAL A 154 15.35 -6.09 7.38
#